data_8f4dc3f913be2179a896b5fb981dcb1f
#
_entry.id   8f4dc3f913be2179a896b5fb981dcb1f
#
_cell.length_a   1.000
_cell.length_b   1.000
_cell.length_c   1.000
_cell.angle_alpha   90.00
_cell.angle_beta   90.00
_cell.angle_gamma   90.00
#
_symmetry.space_group_name_H-M   'P 1'
#
loop_
_entity.id
_entity.type
_entity.pdbx_description
1 polymer ?
#
loop_
_entity_poly.entity_id
_entity_poly.type
_entity_poly.pdbx_seq_one_letter_code
_entity_poly.pdbx_strand_id
1 'polypeptide(L)'
;MAANGQKKQRLSVFKNMIVYRIAPQWQVELTQVEEALAKAPFLECGATQEKSLGWVPPRGDPHGLLAESVGGQWILRFMVETKVLPGSVLARKVKEKAERIEKETGRKPGKKESKELKDEAKLALLPMAFTKQGSMWIWIDTAARLLVLDTSAQGRADEVVTLLVESLPGLSVSLLDTQTSPQAAMAHWLKEQEPPVGFTVDRECELKSADEAKAVVRYARHPLDIEEVLAHIAAGKLPTKQALTWDDRVSFMLTEGLQIKKVSFLDTVFEGTKADDGGFDTDVAIATGELVKLIPDLIEALGGEAESGVASAAQAVAAGAALAAPVTPSSAPSAPARKSAGGGVVTGPREAPVDTDPDSAPF
;
A
#
# COMPACT_ATOMS: atom_id res chain seq x y z
N MET A 1 42.76 -25.88 6.29
CA MET A 1 42.20 -24.51 6.36
C MET A 1 41.07 -24.42 5.38
N ALA A 2 39.84 -24.49 5.87
CA ALA A 2 38.65 -24.43 5.04
C ALA A 2 38.39 -22.94 4.73
N ALA A 3 38.45 -22.59 3.47
CA ALA A 3 38.04 -21.27 3.01
C ALA A 3 36.53 -21.08 3.25
N ASN A 4 36.21 -20.24 4.20
CA ASN A 4 34.84 -19.83 4.52
C ASN A 4 34.37 -18.92 3.37
N GLY A 5 33.81 -19.53 2.31
CA GLY A 5 33.17 -18.79 1.23
C GLY A 5 31.98 -18.03 1.77
N GLN A 6 32.18 -16.75 2.11
CA GLN A 6 31.08 -15.81 2.30
C GLN A 6 30.28 -15.79 0.98
N LYS A 7 29.11 -16.44 0.98
CA LYS A 7 28.10 -16.21 -0.05
C LYS A 7 27.86 -14.71 -0.09
N LYS A 8 28.35 -14.03 -1.12
CA LYS A 8 28.07 -12.63 -1.39
C LYS A 8 26.54 -12.52 -1.39
N GLN A 9 25.97 -11.80 -0.43
CA GLN A 9 24.54 -11.63 -0.31
C GLN A 9 24.07 -10.88 -1.56
N ARG A 10 23.41 -11.60 -2.48
CA ARG A 10 22.87 -10.98 -3.70
C ARG A 10 21.86 -9.93 -3.30
N LEU A 11 21.90 -8.78 -3.96
CA LEU A 11 20.90 -7.72 -3.75
C LEU A 11 19.53 -8.32 -4.08
N SER A 12 18.66 -8.40 -3.08
CA SER A 12 17.32 -8.92 -3.26
C SER A 12 16.38 -7.75 -3.52
N VAL A 13 16.11 -7.51 -4.79
CA VAL A 13 15.15 -6.51 -5.28
C VAL A 13 13.80 -7.18 -5.55
N PHE A 14 12.71 -6.43 -5.39
CA PHE A 14 11.34 -6.86 -5.71
C PHE A 14 10.88 -8.13 -4.98
N LYS A 15 11.03 -8.12 -3.64
CA LYS A 15 10.55 -9.22 -2.79
C LYS A 15 9.04 -9.24 -2.62
N ASN A 16 8.41 -8.06 -2.67
CA ASN A 16 6.97 -7.93 -2.56
C ASN A 16 6.52 -6.88 -3.55
N MET A 17 5.53 -7.19 -4.37
CA MET A 17 5.15 -6.31 -5.45
C MET A 17 3.66 -5.96 -5.38
N ILE A 18 3.40 -4.67 -5.58
CA ILE A 18 2.10 -4.14 -5.96
C ILE A 18 2.29 -3.54 -7.34
N VAL A 19 1.47 -3.98 -8.29
CA VAL A 19 1.60 -3.63 -9.70
C VAL A 19 0.50 -2.65 -10.10
N TYR A 20 0.89 -1.61 -10.82
CA TYR A 20 0.00 -0.61 -11.38
C TYR A 20 0.14 -0.57 -12.89
N ARG A 21 -0.93 -0.23 -13.58
CA ARG A 21 -0.95 0.07 -15.00
C ARG A 21 -0.74 1.56 -15.21
N ILE A 22 0.20 1.93 -16.09
CA ILE A 22 0.44 3.30 -16.51
C ILE A 22 -0.46 3.63 -17.68
N ALA A 23 -1.11 4.80 -17.63
CA ALA A 23 -1.99 5.26 -18.70
C ALA A 23 -1.24 5.45 -20.03
N PRO A 24 -1.85 5.12 -21.19
CA PRO A 24 -1.19 5.12 -22.50
C PRO A 24 -0.64 6.48 -22.94
N GLN A 25 -1.26 7.56 -22.46
CA GLN A 25 -0.89 8.94 -22.81
C GLN A 25 0.38 9.42 -22.11
N TRP A 26 0.84 8.74 -21.07
CA TRP A 26 2.07 9.11 -20.39
C TRP A 26 3.28 8.63 -21.18
N GLN A 27 4.00 9.57 -21.75
CA GLN A 27 5.23 9.35 -22.52
C GLN A 27 6.24 10.41 -22.10
N VAL A 28 7.32 9.98 -21.46
CA VAL A 28 8.39 10.85 -20.98
C VAL A 28 9.74 10.16 -21.20
N GLU A 29 10.78 10.98 -21.28
CA GLU A 29 12.15 10.51 -21.34
C GLU A 29 12.72 10.32 -19.91
N LEU A 30 13.66 9.42 -19.74
CA LEU A 30 14.31 9.15 -18.44
C LEU A 30 14.92 10.42 -17.83
N THR A 31 15.47 11.30 -18.67
CA THR A 31 16.04 12.58 -18.24
C THR A 31 15.01 13.51 -17.62
N GLN A 32 13.78 13.50 -18.11
CA GLN A 32 12.67 14.29 -17.53
C GLN A 32 12.24 13.72 -16.19
N VAL A 33 12.27 12.38 -16.05
CA VAL A 33 12.03 11.72 -14.75
C VAL A 33 13.10 12.12 -13.75
N GLU A 34 14.37 12.04 -14.13
CA GLU A 34 15.50 12.46 -13.29
C GLU A 34 15.35 13.91 -12.80
N GLU A 35 15.09 14.84 -13.71
CA GLU A 35 14.89 16.26 -13.40
C GLU A 35 13.69 16.50 -12.44
N ALA A 36 12.64 15.69 -12.60
CA ALA A 36 11.47 15.78 -11.74
C ALA A 36 11.76 15.27 -10.33
N LEU A 37 12.42 14.11 -10.21
CA LEU A 37 12.80 13.51 -8.93
C LEU A 37 13.82 14.39 -8.18
N ALA A 38 14.73 15.06 -8.89
CA ALA A 38 15.71 15.96 -8.31
C ALA A 38 15.09 17.16 -7.56
N LYS A 39 13.81 17.45 -7.76
CA LYS A 39 13.07 18.49 -7.02
C LYS A 39 12.64 18.04 -5.63
N ALA A 40 12.63 16.73 -5.37
CA ALA A 40 12.22 16.14 -4.10
C ALA A 40 13.24 15.08 -3.61
N PRO A 41 14.54 15.45 -3.47
CA PRO A 41 15.54 14.52 -2.95
C PRO A 41 15.22 14.20 -1.49
N PHE A 42 15.63 13.03 -1.05
CA PHE A 42 15.50 12.67 0.35
C PHE A 42 16.40 13.54 1.23
N LEU A 43 15.81 14.09 2.28
CA LEU A 43 16.48 14.79 3.36
C LEU A 43 16.10 14.13 4.68
N GLU A 44 17.06 14.02 5.60
CA GLU A 44 16.78 13.48 6.93
C GLU A 44 15.79 14.35 7.71
N CYS A 45 15.08 13.72 8.64
CA CYS A 45 14.09 14.42 9.48
C CYS A 45 14.73 15.57 10.28
N GLY A 46 14.19 16.76 10.14
CA GLY A 46 14.50 17.87 11.01
C GLY A 46 14.12 17.60 12.47
N ALA A 47 14.54 18.47 13.40
CA ALA A 47 14.37 18.26 14.83
C ALA A 47 12.91 17.97 15.23
N THR A 48 11.96 18.72 14.71
CA THR A 48 10.52 18.60 15.02
C THR A 48 9.70 17.89 13.96
N GLN A 49 10.34 17.42 12.88
CA GLN A 49 9.68 16.70 11.80
C GLN A 49 9.50 15.23 12.18
N GLU A 50 8.30 14.71 12.04
CA GLU A 50 7.98 13.31 12.38
C GLU A 50 8.39 12.32 11.31
N LYS A 51 8.30 12.75 10.06
CA LYS A 51 8.54 11.93 8.89
C LYS A 51 9.16 12.78 7.78
N SER A 52 10.14 12.23 7.12
CA SER A 52 10.71 12.74 5.87
C SER A 52 10.64 11.65 4.81
N LEU A 53 10.50 12.06 3.57
CA LEU A 53 10.43 11.17 2.42
C LEU A 53 11.04 11.86 1.20
N GLY A 54 11.55 11.07 0.28
CA GLY A 54 12.16 11.60 -0.94
C GLY A 54 12.90 10.53 -1.73
N TRP A 55 13.56 10.96 -2.78
CA TRP A 55 14.25 10.11 -3.72
C TRP A 55 15.73 10.00 -3.37
N VAL A 56 16.28 8.79 -3.55
CA VAL A 56 17.70 8.50 -3.37
C VAL A 56 18.23 7.73 -4.57
N PRO A 57 19.53 7.86 -4.90
CA PRO A 57 20.14 7.07 -5.96
C PRO A 57 19.94 5.56 -5.74
N PRO A 58 19.47 4.82 -6.75
CA PRO A 58 19.27 3.36 -6.65
C PRO A 58 20.55 2.61 -6.26
N ARG A 59 21.70 3.00 -6.77
CA ARG A 59 23.00 2.35 -6.45
C ARG A 59 23.53 2.69 -5.06
N GLY A 60 22.99 3.73 -4.44
CA GLY A 60 23.44 4.21 -3.13
C GLY A 60 24.61 5.18 -3.19
N ASP A 61 25.01 5.62 -4.37
CA ASP A 61 26.04 6.65 -4.54
C ASP A 61 25.46 8.02 -4.17
N PRO A 62 26.08 8.80 -3.27
CA PRO A 62 25.50 10.08 -2.79
C PRO A 62 25.23 11.11 -3.90
N HIS A 63 25.90 11.01 -5.04
CA HIS A 63 25.78 11.90 -6.20
C HIS A 63 25.34 11.15 -7.47
N GLY A 64 24.80 9.94 -7.30
CA GLY A 64 24.28 9.13 -8.41
C GLY A 64 22.96 9.67 -8.95
N LEU A 65 22.55 9.16 -10.09
CA LEU A 65 21.25 9.45 -10.67
C LEU A 65 20.12 8.89 -9.81
N LEU A 66 18.98 9.59 -9.74
CA LEU A 66 17.78 9.17 -9.02
C LEU A 66 16.92 8.20 -9.83
N ALA A 67 17.06 8.23 -11.16
CA ALA A 67 16.42 7.32 -12.09
C ALA A 67 17.48 6.69 -13.00
N GLU A 68 17.57 5.36 -12.98
CA GLU A 68 18.54 4.62 -13.78
C GLU A 68 17.85 3.64 -14.73
N SER A 69 18.45 3.42 -15.90
CA SER A 69 17.99 2.43 -16.86
C SER A 69 18.92 1.23 -16.86
N VAL A 70 18.38 0.06 -16.56
CA VAL A 70 19.07 -1.23 -16.61
C VAL A 70 18.31 -2.14 -17.59
N GLY A 71 18.93 -2.47 -18.73
CA GLY A 71 18.29 -3.29 -19.76
C GLY A 71 16.99 -2.70 -20.32
N GLY A 72 16.85 -1.37 -20.34
CA GLY A 72 15.63 -0.68 -20.76
C GLY A 72 14.57 -0.51 -19.65
N GLN A 73 14.80 -1.10 -18.50
CA GLN A 73 13.91 -1.00 -17.33
C GLN A 73 14.35 0.17 -16.44
N TRP A 74 13.44 1.03 -16.02
CA TRP A 74 13.75 2.18 -15.19
C TRP A 74 13.62 1.85 -13.72
N ILE A 75 14.65 2.10 -12.96
CA ILE A 75 14.76 1.80 -11.54
C ILE A 75 14.93 3.08 -10.75
N LEU A 76 14.04 3.26 -9.78
CA LEU A 76 14.07 4.36 -8.83
C LEU A 76 14.12 3.80 -7.41
N ARG A 77 14.56 4.61 -6.47
CA ARG A 77 14.55 4.22 -5.05
C ARG A 77 13.98 5.34 -4.19
N PHE A 78 12.94 5.00 -3.47
CA PHE A 78 12.28 5.88 -2.51
C PHE A 78 12.79 5.62 -1.10
N MET A 79 13.04 6.68 -0.34
CA MET A 79 13.45 6.62 1.06
C MET A 79 12.43 7.29 1.95
N VAL A 80 12.16 6.67 3.09
CA VAL A 80 11.32 7.21 4.16
C VAL A 80 12.11 7.17 5.45
N GLU A 81 12.15 8.27 6.17
CA GLU A 81 12.62 8.32 7.54
C GLU A 81 11.46 8.71 8.46
N THR A 82 11.33 8.03 9.58
CA THR A 82 10.28 8.29 10.57
C THR A 82 10.89 8.33 11.95
N LYS A 83 10.52 9.33 12.74
CA LYS A 83 10.91 9.40 14.15
C LYS A 83 10.12 8.40 14.99
N VAL A 84 10.84 7.58 15.73
CA VAL A 84 10.28 6.53 16.59
C VAL A 84 10.00 7.11 17.96
N LEU A 85 8.72 7.37 18.24
CA LEU A 85 8.27 7.84 19.54
C LEU A 85 7.35 6.79 20.18
N PRO A 86 7.85 6.01 21.17
CA PRO A 86 7.02 5.00 21.82
C PRO A 86 5.80 5.63 22.51
N GLY A 87 4.62 5.05 22.28
CA GLY A 87 3.37 5.56 22.85
C GLY A 87 3.37 5.64 24.38
N SER A 88 4.07 4.72 25.05
CA SER A 88 4.25 4.73 26.52
C SER A 88 5.05 5.94 27.02
N VAL A 89 6.09 6.36 26.28
CA VAL A 89 6.89 7.54 26.62
C VAL A 89 6.04 8.80 26.45
N LEU A 90 5.30 8.90 25.34
CA LEU A 90 4.38 10.01 25.09
C LEU A 90 3.29 10.07 26.17
N ALA A 91 2.64 8.94 26.48
CA ALA A 91 1.59 8.88 27.51
C ALA A 91 2.09 9.32 28.89
N ARG A 92 3.29 8.87 29.29
CA ARG A 92 3.92 9.31 30.54
C ARG A 92 4.13 10.82 30.57
N LYS A 93 4.64 11.40 29.46
CA LYS A 93 4.89 12.85 29.38
C LYS A 93 3.60 13.67 29.42
N VAL A 94 2.54 13.19 28.78
CA VAL A 94 1.20 13.79 28.84
C VAL A 94 0.66 13.74 30.26
N LYS A 95 0.79 12.60 30.95
CA LYS A 95 0.36 12.45 32.35
C LYS A 95 1.08 13.41 33.28
N GLU A 96 2.41 13.52 33.18
CA GLU A 96 3.20 14.47 33.96
C GLU A 96 2.71 15.92 33.78
N LYS A 97 2.41 16.33 32.52
CA LYS A 97 1.86 17.66 32.24
C LYS A 97 0.45 17.85 32.81
N ALA A 98 -0.41 16.84 32.64
CA ALA A 98 -1.78 16.87 33.17
C ALA A 98 -1.82 16.99 34.70
N GLU A 99 -0.99 16.23 35.40
CA GLU A 99 -0.85 16.31 36.88
C GLU A 99 -0.32 17.67 37.35
N ARG A 100 0.55 18.33 36.57
CA ARG A 100 1.00 19.68 36.85
C ARG A 100 -0.15 20.67 36.77
N ILE A 101 -0.93 20.64 35.68
CA ILE A 101 -2.10 21.52 35.52
C ILE A 101 -3.13 21.28 36.64
N GLU A 102 -3.37 20.02 37.00
CA GLU A 102 -4.31 19.70 38.08
C GLU A 102 -3.82 20.30 39.45
N LYS A 103 -2.52 20.25 39.71
CA LYS A 103 -1.95 20.88 40.92
C LYS A 103 -2.02 22.42 40.91
N GLU A 104 -1.86 23.03 39.73
CA GLU A 104 -1.85 24.49 39.59
C GLU A 104 -3.28 25.08 39.54
N THR A 105 -4.21 24.36 38.89
CA THR A 105 -5.57 24.89 38.64
C THR A 105 -6.68 24.22 39.45
N GLY A 106 -6.35 23.14 40.19
CA GLY A 106 -7.34 22.35 40.96
C GLY A 106 -8.30 21.51 40.09
N ARG A 107 -8.17 21.48 38.75
CA ARG A 107 -9.03 20.70 37.83
C ARG A 107 -8.23 19.84 36.87
N LYS A 108 -8.82 18.70 36.44
CA LYS A 108 -8.23 17.88 35.39
C LYS A 108 -8.41 18.52 34.01
N PRO A 109 -7.44 18.36 33.10
CA PRO A 109 -7.57 18.83 31.72
C PRO A 109 -8.78 18.21 31.02
N GLY A 110 -9.53 19.02 30.28
CA GLY A 110 -10.63 18.59 29.44
C GLY A 110 -10.15 17.83 28.18
N LYS A 111 -11.07 17.27 27.40
CA LYS A 111 -10.73 16.51 26.17
C LYS A 111 -9.88 17.33 25.18
N LYS A 112 -10.22 18.59 24.94
CA LYS A 112 -9.49 19.48 24.01
C LYS A 112 -8.09 19.76 24.55
N GLU A 113 -8.00 20.16 25.80
CA GLU A 113 -6.74 20.45 26.48
C GLU A 113 -5.83 19.20 26.55
N SER A 114 -6.39 18.01 26.78
CA SER A 114 -5.65 16.74 26.74
C SER A 114 -5.08 16.43 25.35
N LYS A 115 -5.76 16.81 24.26
CA LYS A 115 -5.24 16.69 22.90
C LYS A 115 -4.09 17.66 22.67
N GLU A 116 -4.24 18.90 23.05
CA GLU A 116 -3.20 19.93 22.95
C GLU A 116 -1.95 19.55 23.76
N LEU A 117 -2.11 19.03 24.99
CA LEU A 117 -1.02 18.50 25.80
C LEU A 117 -0.29 17.34 25.13
N LYS A 118 -1.03 16.47 24.40
CA LYS A 118 -0.43 15.37 23.65
C LYS A 118 0.41 15.86 22.49
N ASP A 119 -0.10 16.83 21.73
CA ASP A 119 0.61 17.40 20.58
C ASP A 119 1.86 18.17 21.05
N GLU A 120 1.75 18.92 22.14
CA GLU A 120 2.88 19.63 22.76
C GLU A 120 3.94 18.66 23.34
N ALA A 121 3.51 17.60 24.02
CA ALA A 121 4.41 16.57 24.52
C ALA A 121 5.14 15.85 23.38
N LYS A 122 4.44 15.60 22.27
CA LYS A 122 5.00 15.01 21.06
C LYS A 122 6.08 15.91 20.46
N LEU A 123 5.79 17.18 20.24
CA LEU A 123 6.76 18.16 19.74
C LEU A 123 7.99 18.28 20.63
N ALA A 124 7.83 18.24 21.94
CA ALA A 124 8.95 18.29 22.89
C ALA A 124 9.83 17.04 22.88
N LEU A 125 9.27 15.88 22.49
CA LEU A 125 10.00 14.61 22.46
C LEU A 125 10.64 14.32 21.10
N LEU A 126 10.14 14.89 19.99
CA LEU A 126 10.65 14.65 18.64
C LEU A 126 12.15 14.93 18.46
N PRO A 127 12.75 15.99 19.03
CA PRO A 127 14.17 16.24 18.87
C PRO A 127 15.06 15.15 19.48
N MET A 128 14.55 14.41 20.46
CA MET A 128 15.27 13.33 21.16
C MET A 128 14.90 11.95 20.64
N ALA A 129 13.97 11.86 19.70
CA ALA A 129 13.50 10.58 19.16
C ALA A 129 14.51 9.99 18.17
N PHE A 130 14.71 8.68 18.26
CA PHE A 130 15.49 7.95 17.25
C PHE A 130 14.76 7.95 15.92
N THR A 131 15.52 7.91 14.83
CA THR A 131 14.99 7.78 13.48
C THR A 131 15.05 6.33 13.02
N LYS A 132 14.10 5.95 12.17
CA LYS A 132 14.09 4.68 11.44
C LYS A 132 13.94 4.98 9.96
N GLN A 133 14.94 4.56 9.17
CA GLN A 133 14.88 4.65 7.72
C GLN A 133 14.37 3.35 7.10
N GLY A 134 13.68 3.48 5.98
CA GLY A 134 13.25 2.37 5.14
C GLY A 134 13.23 2.81 3.69
N SER A 135 13.70 1.96 2.79
CA SER A 135 13.68 2.23 1.35
C SER A 135 12.73 1.28 0.62
N MET A 136 12.30 1.70 -0.57
CA MET A 136 11.45 0.94 -1.47
C MET A 136 12.02 1.04 -2.88
N TRP A 137 12.11 -0.09 -3.57
CA TRP A 137 12.43 -0.14 -4.99
C TRP A 137 11.18 0.14 -5.81
N ILE A 138 11.38 0.87 -6.89
CA ILE A 138 10.34 1.20 -7.86
C ILE A 138 10.88 0.85 -9.23
N TRP A 139 10.09 0.11 -9.98
CA TRP A 139 10.41 -0.28 -11.34
C TRP A 139 9.31 0.22 -12.28
N ILE A 140 9.73 0.89 -13.35
CA ILE A 140 8.87 1.34 -14.44
C ILE A 140 9.29 0.60 -15.71
N ASP A 141 8.39 -0.20 -16.24
CA ASP A 141 8.48 -0.77 -17.58
C ASP A 141 7.64 0.09 -18.52
N THR A 142 8.32 0.92 -19.32
CA THR A 142 7.65 1.82 -20.26
C THR A 142 7.03 1.07 -21.45
N ALA A 143 7.64 -0.05 -21.87
CA ALA A 143 7.14 -0.87 -22.98
C ALA A 143 5.86 -1.61 -22.58
N ALA A 144 5.85 -2.28 -21.42
CA ALA A 144 4.68 -2.94 -20.89
C ALA A 144 3.72 -1.98 -20.15
N ARG A 145 4.11 -0.72 -19.96
CA ARG A 145 3.35 0.30 -19.21
C ARG A 145 3.00 -0.18 -17.79
N LEU A 146 3.98 -0.68 -17.08
CA LEU A 146 3.86 -1.14 -15.71
C LEU A 146 4.63 -0.24 -14.76
N LEU A 147 4.05 0.02 -13.61
CA LEU A 147 4.72 0.57 -12.43
C LEU A 147 4.66 -0.48 -11.33
N VAL A 148 5.81 -0.93 -10.86
CA VAL A 148 5.91 -1.96 -9.83
C VAL A 148 6.58 -1.37 -8.59
N LEU A 149 5.93 -1.52 -7.45
CA LEU A 149 6.42 -1.04 -6.15
C LEU A 149 6.80 -2.23 -5.26
N ASP A 150 8.04 -2.26 -4.77
CA ASP A 150 8.54 -3.31 -3.87
C ASP A 150 8.01 -3.11 -2.45
N THR A 151 6.74 -3.34 -2.28
CA THR A 151 6.06 -3.27 -0.98
C THR A 151 4.91 -4.26 -0.88
N SER A 152 4.60 -4.69 0.34
CA SER A 152 3.40 -5.49 0.65
C SER A 152 2.30 -4.67 1.34
N ALA A 153 2.53 -3.37 1.56
CA ALA A 153 1.62 -2.50 2.30
C ALA A 153 1.00 -1.47 1.35
N GLN A 154 -0.33 -1.58 1.12
CA GLN A 154 -1.06 -0.68 0.22
C GLN A 154 -0.88 0.79 0.61
N GLY A 155 -0.99 1.15 1.89
CA GLY A 155 -0.83 2.54 2.32
C GLY A 155 0.56 3.14 2.05
N ARG A 156 1.61 2.29 1.99
CA ARG A 156 2.95 2.73 1.54
C ARG A 156 3.01 2.91 0.03
N ALA A 157 2.35 2.03 -0.71
CA ALA A 157 2.24 2.16 -2.15
C ALA A 157 1.50 3.44 -2.54
N ASP A 158 0.38 3.71 -1.89
CA ASP A 158 -0.44 4.91 -2.14
C ASP A 158 0.35 6.20 -1.89
N GLU A 159 1.17 6.23 -0.84
CA GLU A 159 2.05 7.37 -0.53
C GLU A 159 3.07 7.62 -1.65
N VAL A 160 3.72 6.56 -2.13
CA VAL A 160 4.70 6.66 -3.22
C VAL A 160 4.03 7.03 -4.54
N VAL A 161 2.88 6.42 -4.86
CA VAL A 161 2.11 6.76 -6.06
C VAL A 161 1.69 8.23 -6.03
N THR A 162 1.22 8.74 -4.90
CA THR A 162 0.86 10.16 -4.76
C THR A 162 2.05 11.05 -5.07
N LEU A 163 3.21 10.78 -4.47
CA LEU A 163 4.41 11.57 -4.72
C LEU A 163 4.89 11.46 -6.18
N LEU A 164 4.80 10.28 -6.80
CA LEU A 164 5.14 10.10 -8.22
C LEU A 164 4.23 10.92 -9.13
N VAL A 165 2.91 10.88 -8.90
CA VAL A 165 1.93 11.64 -9.68
C VAL A 165 2.11 13.15 -9.50
N GLU A 166 2.45 13.60 -8.31
CA GLU A 166 2.77 15.01 -8.04
C GLU A 166 4.09 15.45 -8.69
N SER A 167 5.10 14.55 -8.72
CA SER A 167 6.43 14.87 -9.26
C SER A 167 6.49 14.76 -10.78
N LEU A 168 5.76 13.80 -11.39
CA LEU A 168 5.84 13.47 -12.81
C LEU A 168 4.60 13.95 -13.57
N PRO A 169 4.66 15.09 -14.26
CA PRO A 169 3.51 15.66 -14.96
C PRO A 169 2.87 14.66 -15.92
N GLY A 170 1.55 14.56 -15.86
CA GLY A 170 0.75 13.68 -16.74
C GLY A 170 0.80 12.20 -16.38
N LEU A 171 1.56 11.78 -15.36
CA LEU A 171 1.53 10.41 -14.87
C LEU A 171 0.14 10.10 -14.31
N SER A 172 -0.49 9.07 -14.86
CA SER A 172 -1.74 8.51 -14.33
C SER A 172 -1.57 7.00 -14.24
N VAL A 173 -1.86 6.45 -13.09
CA VAL A 173 -1.73 5.03 -12.82
C VAL A 173 -3.01 4.49 -12.17
N SER A 174 -3.33 3.24 -12.46
CA SER A 174 -4.39 2.49 -11.82
C SER A 174 -3.83 1.18 -11.27
N LEU A 175 -4.38 0.72 -10.14
CA LEU A 175 -4.01 -0.59 -9.62
C LEU A 175 -4.34 -1.64 -10.69
N LEU A 176 -3.43 -2.59 -10.91
CA LEU A 176 -3.66 -3.69 -11.83
C LEU A 176 -4.86 -4.51 -11.32
N ASP A 177 -5.81 -4.79 -12.22
CA ASP A 177 -6.99 -5.61 -11.95
C ASP A 177 -7.17 -6.65 -13.05
N THR A 178 -7.80 -7.77 -12.73
CA THR A 178 -7.97 -8.93 -13.62
C THR A 178 -9.42 -9.35 -13.73
N GLN A 179 -9.79 -9.97 -14.86
CA GLN A 179 -11.16 -10.40 -15.12
C GLN A 179 -11.66 -11.42 -14.11
N THR A 180 -10.78 -12.34 -13.69
CA THR A 180 -11.04 -13.27 -12.60
C THR A 180 -10.28 -12.78 -11.37
N SER A 181 -10.99 -12.59 -10.26
CA SER A 181 -10.30 -12.20 -9.01
C SER A 181 -9.30 -13.28 -8.58
N PRO A 182 -8.13 -12.90 -8.03
CA PRO A 182 -7.15 -13.88 -7.54
C PRO A 182 -7.74 -14.86 -6.55
N GLN A 183 -8.67 -14.43 -5.70
CA GLN A 183 -9.37 -15.28 -4.74
C GLN A 183 -10.18 -16.38 -5.44
N ALA A 184 -10.94 -16.05 -6.48
CA ALA A 184 -11.73 -17.00 -7.24
C ALA A 184 -10.84 -17.99 -8.01
N ALA A 185 -9.77 -17.48 -8.64
CA ALA A 185 -8.82 -18.30 -9.37
C ALA A 185 -8.09 -19.29 -8.44
N MET A 186 -7.56 -18.82 -7.31
CA MET A 186 -6.92 -19.69 -6.31
C MET A 186 -7.87 -20.76 -5.78
N ALA A 187 -9.16 -20.41 -5.55
CA ALA A 187 -10.16 -21.40 -5.12
C ALA A 187 -10.42 -22.45 -6.20
N HIS A 188 -10.46 -22.06 -7.44
CA HIS A 188 -10.61 -22.97 -8.59
C HIS A 188 -9.41 -23.91 -8.71
N TRP A 189 -8.18 -23.40 -8.70
CA TRP A 189 -6.96 -24.21 -8.80
C TRP A 189 -6.82 -25.23 -7.66
N LEU A 190 -7.21 -24.83 -6.44
CA LEU A 190 -7.21 -25.76 -5.29
C LEU A 190 -8.31 -26.82 -5.41
N LYS A 191 -9.48 -26.46 -5.95
CA LYS A 191 -10.62 -27.37 -6.04
C LYS A 191 -10.44 -28.39 -7.15
N GLU A 192 -10.05 -27.95 -8.34
CA GLU A 192 -9.89 -28.80 -9.52
C GLU A 192 -8.53 -29.49 -9.56
N GLN A 193 -7.58 -29.09 -8.69
CA GLN A 193 -6.19 -29.60 -8.67
C GLN A 193 -5.44 -29.35 -10.00
N GLU A 194 -5.87 -28.36 -10.75
CA GLU A 194 -5.32 -27.95 -12.03
C GLU A 194 -4.79 -26.52 -11.96
N PRO A 195 -3.49 -26.33 -11.69
CA PRO A 195 -2.87 -25.02 -11.77
C PRO A 195 -2.85 -24.51 -13.21
N PRO A 196 -2.80 -23.19 -13.43
CA PRO A 196 -2.68 -22.66 -14.79
C PRO A 196 -1.34 -23.05 -15.44
N VAL A 197 -1.30 -23.00 -16.76
CA VAL A 197 -0.11 -23.35 -17.53
C VAL A 197 1.09 -22.53 -17.07
N GLY A 198 2.23 -23.19 -16.85
CA GLY A 198 3.45 -22.56 -16.39
C GLY A 198 3.51 -22.33 -14.86
N PHE A 199 2.44 -22.67 -14.12
CA PHE A 199 2.44 -22.51 -12.67
C PHE A 199 2.31 -23.85 -11.94
N THR A 200 2.91 -23.92 -10.77
CA THR A 200 2.76 -25.03 -9.82
C THR A 200 2.22 -24.47 -8.50
N VAL A 201 1.24 -25.16 -7.91
CA VAL A 201 0.72 -24.86 -6.59
C VAL A 201 1.66 -25.43 -5.56
N ASP A 202 2.23 -24.54 -4.72
CA ASP A 202 3.14 -24.91 -3.65
C ASP A 202 2.39 -25.28 -2.35
N ARG A 203 3.18 -25.64 -1.32
CA ARG A 203 2.71 -26.20 -0.05
C ARG A 203 2.35 -25.17 1.02
N GLU A 204 1.97 -23.94 0.64
CA GLU A 204 1.57 -22.89 1.58
C GLU A 204 0.28 -22.22 1.09
N CYS A 205 -0.77 -22.23 1.94
CA CYS A 205 -2.06 -21.60 1.64
C CYS A 205 -2.70 -21.07 2.91
N GLU A 206 -3.45 -19.96 2.79
CA GLU A 206 -4.31 -19.42 3.85
C GLU A 206 -5.74 -19.34 3.33
N LEU A 207 -6.66 -20.04 4.03
CA LEU A 207 -8.09 -20.02 3.77
C LEU A 207 -8.81 -19.28 4.89
N LYS A 208 -9.76 -18.40 4.54
CA LYS A 208 -10.53 -17.61 5.50
C LYS A 208 -12.02 -17.73 5.22
N SER A 209 -12.81 -17.88 6.28
CA SER A 209 -14.26 -17.86 6.22
C SER A 209 -14.78 -16.45 5.94
N ALA A 210 -15.82 -16.34 5.12
CA ALA A 210 -16.51 -15.08 4.82
C ALA A 210 -17.50 -14.66 5.91
N ASP A 211 -17.83 -15.57 6.84
CA ASP A 211 -18.77 -15.35 7.94
C ASP A 211 -18.21 -14.40 9.02
N GLU A 212 -19.04 -14.04 10.00
CA GLU A 212 -18.67 -13.14 11.10
C GLU A 212 -17.51 -13.69 11.95
N ALA A 213 -17.38 -15.02 12.07
CA ALA A 213 -16.33 -15.67 12.85
C ALA A 213 -14.93 -15.47 12.22
N LYS A 214 -14.86 -15.17 10.87
CA LYS A 214 -13.62 -14.95 10.13
C LYS A 214 -12.56 -16.03 10.42
N ALA A 215 -12.99 -17.29 10.61
CA ALA A 215 -12.11 -18.40 10.93
C ALA A 215 -11.03 -18.56 9.85
N VAL A 216 -9.76 -18.74 10.27
CA VAL A 216 -8.61 -18.83 9.38
C VAL A 216 -7.96 -20.20 9.55
N VAL A 217 -7.67 -20.85 8.43
CA VAL A 217 -6.86 -22.07 8.35
C VAL A 217 -5.61 -21.76 7.54
N ARG A 218 -4.45 -22.17 8.06
CA ARG A 218 -3.16 -21.98 7.39
C ARG A 218 -2.46 -23.30 7.21
N TYR A 219 -2.11 -23.61 5.98
CA TYR A 219 -1.26 -24.71 5.64
C TYR A 219 0.15 -24.17 5.35
N ALA A 220 1.15 -24.74 5.98
CA ALA A 220 2.54 -24.38 5.77
C ALA A 220 3.38 -25.64 5.59
N ARG A 221 4.08 -25.76 4.47
CA ARG A 221 4.88 -26.93 4.09
C ARG A 221 4.06 -28.23 4.04
N HIS A 222 2.79 -28.14 3.75
CA HIS A 222 1.84 -29.25 3.73
C HIS A 222 1.28 -29.45 2.33
N PRO A 223 1.12 -30.69 1.83
CA PRO A 223 0.40 -30.94 0.58
C PRO A 223 -0.98 -30.30 0.61
N LEU A 224 -1.40 -29.70 -0.52
CA LEU A 224 -2.70 -29.06 -0.66
C LEU A 224 -3.71 -29.88 -1.46
N ASP A 225 -3.29 -31.00 -2.02
CA ASP A 225 -4.06 -32.01 -2.76
C ASP A 225 -4.76 -33.02 -1.82
N ILE A 226 -5.36 -32.53 -0.74
CA ILE A 226 -5.97 -33.32 0.32
C ILE A 226 -7.45 -32.96 0.51
N GLU A 227 -8.24 -33.94 0.94
CA GLU A 227 -9.68 -33.78 1.20
C GLU A 227 -10.00 -32.68 2.19
N GLU A 228 -9.13 -32.41 3.16
CA GLU A 228 -9.35 -31.36 4.17
C GLU A 228 -9.39 -29.95 3.54
N VAL A 229 -8.53 -29.67 2.55
CA VAL A 229 -8.52 -28.39 1.83
C VAL A 229 -9.83 -28.23 1.05
N LEU A 230 -10.26 -29.29 0.36
CA LEU A 230 -11.53 -29.32 -0.37
C LEU A 230 -12.73 -29.15 0.57
N ALA A 231 -12.72 -29.82 1.73
CA ALA A 231 -13.77 -29.68 2.75
C ALA A 231 -13.87 -28.25 3.29
N HIS A 232 -12.74 -27.57 3.49
CA HIS A 232 -12.73 -26.17 3.91
C HIS A 232 -13.29 -25.24 2.85
N ILE A 233 -12.98 -25.45 1.58
CA ILE A 233 -13.52 -24.67 0.46
C ILE A 233 -15.03 -24.94 0.32
N ALA A 234 -15.46 -26.21 0.42
CA ALA A 234 -16.86 -26.59 0.40
C ALA A 234 -17.67 -25.98 1.56
N ALA A 235 -17.01 -25.78 2.72
CA ALA A 235 -17.59 -25.08 3.89
C ALA A 235 -17.57 -23.56 3.76
N GLY A 236 -17.25 -23.01 2.57
CA GLY A 236 -17.31 -21.57 2.29
C GLY A 236 -16.06 -20.77 2.70
N LYS A 237 -14.94 -21.43 3.03
CA LYS A 237 -13.67 -20.71 3.21
C LYS A 237 -13.04 -20.44 1.85
N LEU A 238 -12.56 -19.22 1.67
CA LEU A 238 -11.93 -18.76 0.45
C LEU A 238 -10.43 -18.53 0.66
N PRO A 239 -9.58 -18.80 -0.35
CA PRO A 239 -8.16 -18.53 -0.26
C PRO A 239 -7.90 -17.02 -0.17
N THR A 240 -7.09 -16.63 0.78
CA THR A 240 -6.58 -15.26 0.89
C THR A 240 -5.13 -15.15 0.47
N LYS A 241 -4.41 -16.29 0.50
CA LYS A 241 -3.03 -16.40 0.04
C LYS A 241 -2.77 -17.82 -0.45
N GLN A 242 -1.97 -17.93 -1.51
CA GLN A 242 -1.51 -19.20 -2.06
C GLN A 242 -0.09 -19.07 -2.59
N ALA A 243 0.78 -19.99 -2.21
CA ALA A 243 2.12 -20.07 -2.76
C ALA A 243 2.09 -20.75 -4.12
N LEU A 244 2.81 -20.16 -5.06
CA LEU A 244 2.94 -20.60 -6.45
C LEU A 244 4.41 -20.56 -6.86
N THR A 245 4.79 -21.45 -7.76
CA THR A 245 6.06 -21.39 -8.50
C THR A 245 5.74 -21.27 -9.98
N TRP A 246 6.35 -20.28 -10.64
CA TRP A 246 6.24 -20.05 -12.07
C TRP A 246 7.47 -20.59 -12.81
N ASP A 247 7.25 -21.42 -13.83
CA ASP A 247 8.24 -21.98 -14.77
C ASP A 247 9.48 -22.60 -14.08
N ASP A 248 9.32 -23.14 -12.87
CA ASP A 248 10.42 -23.59 -12.01
C ASP A 248 11.56 -22.54 -11.82
N ARG A 249 11.23 -21.26 -11.95
CA ARG A 249 12.17 -20.13 -11.91
C ARG A 249 11.89 -19.14 -10.80
N VAL A 250 10.62 -18.82 -10.55
CA VAL A 250 10.24 -17.83 -9.53
C VAL A 250 9.15 -18.38 -8.65
N SER A 251 9.43 -18.50 -7.35
CA SER A 251 8.41 -18.81 -6.35
C SER A 251 7.91 -17.53 -5.68
N PHE A 252 6.61 -17.49 -5.37
CA PHE A 252 5.97 -16.34 -4.76
C PHE A 252 4.67 -16.71 -4.04
N MET A 253 4.14 -15.77 -3.28
CA MET A 253 2.84 -15.86 -2.62
C MET A 253 1.87 -14.90 -3.30
N LEU A 254 0.84 -15.41 -3.96
CA LEU A 254 -0.27 -14.61 -4.48
C LEU A 254 -1.27 -14.33 -3.36
N THR A 255 -1.79 -13.10 -3.30
CA THR A 255 -2.83 -12.71 -2.33
C THR A 255 -4.16 -12.43 -3.03
N GLU A 256 -5.26 -12.42 -2.27
CA GLU A 256 -6.61 -12.09 -2.77
C GLU A 256 -6.71 -10.71 -3.42
N GLY A 257 -5.84 -9.76 -3.04
CA GLY A 257 -5.76 -8.42 -3.61
C GLY A 257 -4.68 -8.26 -4.69
N LEU A 258 -4.33 -9.32 -5.41
CA LEU A 258 -3.34 -9.32 -6.51
C LEU A 258 -1.96 -8.80 -6.09
N GLN A 259 -1.59 -8.93 -4.82
CA GLN A 259 -0.22 -8.64 -4.38
C GLN A 259 0.64 -9.88 -4.50
N ILE A 260 1.84 -9.72 -5.05
CA ILE A 260 2.83 -10.79 -5.23
C ILE A 260 3.85 -10.63 -4.08
N LYS A 261 3.89 -11.58 -3.16
CA LYS A 261 4.72 -11.49 -1.94
C LYS A 261 5.73 -12.62 -1.88
N LYS A 262 6.77 -12.44 -1.06
CA LYS A 262 7.82 -13.44 -0.83
C LYS A 262 8.46 -13.95 -2.14
N VAL A 263 8.62 -13.07 -3.11
CA VAL A 263 9.27 -13.42 -4.38
C VAL A 263 10.67 -13.94 -4.13
N SER A 264 10.97 -15.11 -4.69
CA SER A 264 12.27 -15.77 -4.60
C SER A 264 12.63 -16.35 -5.96
N PHE A 265 13.79 -15.95 -6.47
CA PHE A 265 14.34 -16.50 -7.70
C PHE A 265 15.06 -17.82 -7.39
N LEU A 266 14.70 -18.89 -8.07
CA LEU A 266 15.25 -20.22 -7.88
C LEU A 266 16.64 -20.34 -8.55
N ASP A 267 17.37 -21.38 -8.21
CA ASP A 267 18.76 -21.57 -8.68
C ASP A 267 18.84 -21.66 -10.21
N THR A 268 17.80 -22.16 -10.88
CA THR A 268 17.67 -22.23 -12.34
C THR A 268 17.81 -20.88 -13.03
N VAL A 269 17.39 -19.79 -12.38
CA VAL A 269 17.50 -18.42 -12.91
C VAL A 269 18.97 -17.98 -12.98
N PHE A 270 19.81 -18.52 -12.13
CA PHE A 270 21.22 -18.14 -12.00
C PHE A 270 22.18 -19.09 -12.74
N GLU A 271 21.65 -20.11 -13.41
CA GLU A 271 22.45 -21.02 -14.22
C GLU A 271 23.16 -20.26 -15.37
N GLY A 272 24.47 -20.42 -15.45
CA GLY A 272 25.31 -19.70 -16.43
C GLY A 272 25.79 -18.31 -16.01
N THR A 273 25.31 -17.77 -14.90
CA THR A 273 25.83 -16.51 -14.34
C THR A 273 27.05 -16.80 -13.47
N LYS A 274 28.19 -16.23 -13.79
CA LYS A 274 29.39 -16.41 -12.97
C LYS A 274 29.22 -15.73 -11.61
N ALA A 275 29.74 -16.36 -10.56
CA ALA A 275 29.63 -15.84 -9.18
C ALA A 275 30.26 -14.45 -9.00
N ASP A 276 31.16 -14.05 -9.91
CA ASP A 276 31.89 -12.76 -9.91
C ASP A 276 31.17 -11.65 -10.70
N ASP A 277 30.16 -12.01 -11.53
CA ASP A 277 29.39 -11.02 -12.32
C ASP A 277 28.27 -10.36 -11.50
N GLY A 278 28.25 -10.53 -10.17
CA GLY A 278 27.25 -9.96 -9.27
C GLY A 278 27.43 -8.46 -9.06
N GLY A 279 26.38 -7.68 -9.28
CA GLY A 279 26.30 -6.25 -9.03
C GLY A 279 24.89 -5.76 -9.24
N PHE A 280 24.65 -4.49 -8.95
CA PHE A 280 23.34 -3.88 -9.07
C PHE A 280 22.68 -4.16 -10.43
N ASP A 281 23.41 -3.92 -11.53
CA ASP A 281 22.88 -4.11 -12.89
C ASP A 281 22.49 -5.55 -13.17
N THR A 282 23.34 -6.49 -12.78
CA THR A 282 23.07 -7.92 -12.98
C THR A 282 21.85 -8.38 -12.17
N ASP A 283 21.78 -7.99 -10.90
CA ASP A 283 20.68 -8.38 -10.01
C ASP A 283 19.34 -7.77 -10.49
N VAL A 284 19.35 -6.51 -10.92
CA VAL A 284 18.17 -5.85 -11.49
C VAL A 284 17.79 -6.47 -12.82
N ALA A 285 18.75 -6.69 -13.73
CA ALA A 285 18.47 -7.27 -15.05
C ALA A 285 17.87 -8.69 -14.93
N ILE A 286 18.39 -9.51 -14.02
CA ILE A 286 17.85 -10.84 -13.76
C ILE A 286 16.43 -10.73 -13.20
N ALA A 287 16.25 -9.92 -12.15
CA ALA A 287 14.94 -9.79 -11.50
C ALA A 287 13.86 -9.28 -12.47
N THR A 288 14.14 -8.17 -13.16
CA THR A 288 13.18 -7.59 -14.11
C THR A 288 12.98 -8.48 -15.33
N GLY A 289 14.02 -9.16 -15.81
CA GLY A 289 13.95 -10.08 -16.95
C GLY A 289 13.04 -11.29 -16.71
N GLU A 290 12.96 -11.80 -15.47
CA GLU A 290 12.00 -12.85 -15.10
C GLU A 290 10.60 -12.27 -14.85
N LEU A 291 10.52 -11.14 -14.14
CA LEU A 291 9.23 -10.54 -13.75
C LEU A 291 8.45 -9.97 -14.96
N VAL A 292 9.14 -9.50 -16.00
CA VAL A 292 8.53 -9.06 -17.26
C VAL A 292 7.75 -10.19 -17.94
N LYS A 293 8.15 -11.44 -17.73
CA LYS A 293 7.45 -12.63 -18.25
C LYS A 293 6.40 -13.14 -17.28
N LEU A 294 6.74 -13.22 -15.99
CA LEU A 294 5.82 -13.70 -14.95
C LEU A 294 4.55 -12.87 -14.84
N ILE A 295 4.65 -11.53 -14.91
CA ILE A 295 3.47 -10.66 -14.71
C ILE A 295 2.42 -10.86 -15.79
N PRO A 296 2.74 -10.85 -17.12
CA PRO A 296 1.77 -11.17 -18.17
C PRO A 296 1.18 -12.57 -18.04
N ASP A 297 1.99 -13.60 -17.77
CA ASP A 297 1.52 -14.98 -17.62
C ASP A 297 0.55 -15.10 -16.42
N LEU A 298 0.83 -14.38 -15.32
CA LEU A 298 -0.10 -14.34 -14.18
C LEU A 298 -1.40 -13.61 -14.52
N ILE A 299 -1.35 -12.53 -15.28
CA ILE A 299 -2.55 -11.82 -15.78
C ILE A 299 -3.38 -12.77 -16.66
N GLU A 300 -2.74 -13.51 -17.57
CA GLU A 300 -3.41 -14.51 -18.42
C GLU A 300 -4.04 -15.63 -17.59
N ALA A 301 -3.32 -16.16 -16.60
CA ALA A 301 -3.83 -17.16 -15.66
C ALA A 301 -5.05 -16.68 -14.85
N LEU A 302 -5.20 -15.36 -14.69
CA LEU A 302 -6.34 -14.71 -14.04
C LEU A 302 -7.40 -14.23 -15.05
N GLY A 303 -7.41 -14.77 -16.26
CA GLY A 303 -8.42 -14.51 -17.31
C GLY A 303 -8.20 -13.24 -18.12
N GLY A 304 -7.04 -12.60 -17.97
CA GLY A 304 -6.71 -11.34 -18.64
C GLY A 304 -6.94 -10.12 -17.74
N GLU A 305 -6.48 -8.96 -18.22
CA GLU A 305 -6.64 -7.68 -17.54
C GLU A 305 -8.10 -7.18 -17.65
N ALA A 306 -8.65 -6.65 -16.56
CA ALA A 306 -9.96 -6.05 -16.56
C ALA A 306 -9.95 -4.68 -17.26
N GLU A 307 -10.90 -4.44 -18.15
CA GLU A 307 -10.97 -3.19 -18.95
C GLU A 307 -11.24 -1.92 -18.13
N SER A 308 -11.65 -2.06 -16.87
CA SER A 308 -12.21 -0.98 -16.06
C SER A 308 -11.19 -0.01 -15.42
N GLY A 309 -9.89 -0.32 -15.40
CA GLY A 309 -8.93 0.41 -14.58
C GLY A 309 -8.63 1.85 -15.02
N VAL A 310 -8.64 2.16 -16.32
CA VAL A 310 -8.17 3.45 -16.84
C VAL A 310 -9.32 4.41 -17.14
N ALA A 311 -10.48 3.91 -17.56
CA ALA A 311 -11.66 4.73 -17.87
C ALA A 311 -12.33 5.30 -16.62
N SER A 312 -12.37 4.55 -15.51
CA SER A 312 -13.03 4.98 -14.27
C SER A 312 -12.28 6.10 -13.54
N ALA A 313 -10.94 6.07 -13.52
CA ALA A 313 -10.15 7.11 -12.87
C ALA A 313 -10.24 8.46 -13.63
N ALA A 314 -10.23 8.43 -14.96
CA ALA A 314 -10.41 9.61 -15.78
C ALA A 314 -11.82 10.21 -15.65
N GLN A 315 -12.86 9.38 -15.52
CA GLN A 315 -14.23 9.82 -15.27
C GLN A 315 -14.44 10.38 -13.87
N ALA A 316 -13.79 9.83 -12.85
CA ALA A 316 -13.86 10.35 -11.48
C ALA A 316 -13.21 11.73 -11.35
N VAL A 317 -12.08 11.96 -12.02
CA VAL A 317 -11.43 13.28 -12.08
C VAL A 317 -12.26 14.27 -12.87
N ALA A 318 -12.86 13.87 -13.99
CA ALA A 318 -13.76 14.72 -14.79
C ALA A 318 -15.05 15.07 -14.03
N ALA A 319 -15.62 14.14 -13.26
CA ALA A 319 -16.79 14.37 -12.42
C ALA A 319 -16.48 15.30 -11.22
N GLY A 320 -15.29 15.17 -10.62
CA GLY A 320 -14.81 16.08 -9.57
C GLY A 320 -14.58 17.51 -10.04
N ALA A 321 -14.08 17.67 -11.27
CA ALA A 321 -13.87 18.99 -11.89
C ALA A 321 -15.19 19.67 -12.31
N ALA A 322 -16.20 18.89 -12.67
CA ALA A 322 -17.53 19.43 -13.04
C ALA A 322 -18.33 19.97 -11.84
N LEU A 323 -18.02 19.52 -10.62
CA LEU A 323 -18.64 20.01 -9.37
C LEU A 323 -17.98 21.28 -8.80
N ALA A 324 -16.89 21.75 -9.39
CA ALA A 324 -16.12 22.92 -8.94
C ALA A 324 -16.32 24.17 -9.82
N ALA A 325 -17.36 24.24 -10.67
CA ALA A 325 -17.66 25.44 -11.43
C ALA A 325 -18.26 26.54 -10.53
N PRO A 326 -17.80 27.78 -10.61
CA PRO A 326 -18.23 28.86 -9.71
C PRO A 326 -19.69 29.26 -10.02
N VAL A 327 -20.50 29.23 -8.95
CA VAL A 327 -21.87 29.74 -8.98
C VAL A 327 -21.81 31.26 -9.09
N THR A 328 -22.19 31.82 -10.26
CA THR A 328 -22.41 33.26 -10.41
C THR A 328 -23.65 33.68 -9.62
N PRO A 329 -23.62 34.77 -8.85
CA PRO A 329 -24.78 35.24 -8.13
C PRO A 329 -25.80 35.88 -9.09
N SER A 330 -26.95 35.24 -9.26
CA SER A 330 -28.10 35.83 -9.95
C SER A 330 -28.79 36.81 -9.03
N SER A 331 -29.03 38.02 -9.60
CA SER A 331 -29.70 39.18 -9.05
C SER A 331 -31.09 38.88 -8.47
N ALA A 332 -31.36 39.49 -7.32
CA ALA A 332 -32.64 39.55 -6.65
C ALA A 332 -33.77 40.21 -7.47
N PRO A 333 -35.00 39.79 -7.30
CA PRO A 333 -36.14 40.69 -7.44
C PRO A 333 -36.85 40.97 -6.12
N SER A 334 -37.26 42.22 -6.03
CA SER A 334 -38.00 42.97 -5.02
C SER A 334 -39.27 42.30 -4.50
N ALA A 335 -39.54 42.59 -3.22
CA ALA A 335 -40.78 42.29 -2.50
C ALA A 335 -42.04 42.99 -3.07
N PRO A 336 -43.23 42.48 -2.76
CA PRO A 336 -44.29 43.36 -2.23
C PRO A 336 -45.01 42.86 -0.99
N ALA A 337 -45.23 43.83 -0.13
CA ALA A 337 -46.33 44.15 0.78
C ALA A 337 -47.20 43.04 1.46
N ARG A 338 -47.24 43.22 2.75
CA ARG A 338 -48.22 42.89 3.79
C ARG A 338 -49.64 42.59 3.35
N LYS A 339 -50.26 41.59 3.98
CA LYS A 339 -51.61 41.73 4.61
C LYS A 339 -51.70 40.76 5.83
N SER A 340 -52.28 41.33 6.86
CA SER A 340 -52.59 40.85 8.19
C SER A 340 -53.83 39.94 8.26
N ALA A 341 -53.86 39.09 9.21
CA ALA A 341 -54.96 38.64 10.09
C ALA A 341 -54.85 37.12 10.27
N GLY A 342 -54.87 36.55 11.44
CA GLY A 342 -55.66 36.59 12.58
C GLY A 342 -55.72 35.21 13.15
N GLY A 343 -55.44 35.05 14.44
CA GLY A 343 -56.25 34.28 15.38
C GLY A 343 -56.02 32.77 15.47
N GLY A 344 -55.72 32.29 16.65
CA GLY A 344 -56.08 30.93 17.08
C GLY A 344 -55.12 30.31 18.09
N VAL A 345 -55.32 30.60 19.32
CA VAL A 345 -54.92 29.94 20.56
C VAL A 345 -55.29 28.45 20.55
N VAL A 346 -54.48 27.56 21.17
CA VAL A 346 -54.86 26.66 22.27
C VAL A 346 -53.78 25.57 22.48
N THR A 347 -53.15 25.65 23.60
CA THR A 347 -52.86 24.70 24.70
C THR A 347 -52.36 23.28 24.43
N GLY A 348 -51.21 22.98 25.01
CA GLY A 348 -51.14 22.08 26.13
C GLY A 348 -50.26 20.81 25.93
N PRO A 349 -49.62 20.35 26.96
CA PRO A 349 -48.42 19.53 26.92
C PRO A 349 -48.70 18.04 27.18
N ARG A 350 -47.72 17.18 26.85
CA ARG A 350 -47.48 15.89 27.53
C ARG A 350 -46.21 15.25 27.06
N GLU A 351 -45.28 15.15 27.97
CA GLU A 351 -44.88 13.98 28.79
C GLU A 351 -43.91 13.04 28.06
N ALA A 352 -42.72 12.96 28.63
CA ALA A 352 -41.76 11.87 28.51
C ALA A 352 -42.25 10.61 29.26
N PRO A 353 -41.68 9.46 28.99
CA PRO A 353 -40.94 8.75 30.02
C PRO A 353 -39.61 8.22 29.51
N VAL A 354 -38.50 8.36 30.25
CA VAL A 354 -38.01 7.65 31.45
C VAL A 354 -37.62 6.18 31.17
N ASP A 355 -36.29 5.98 31.32
CA ASP A 355 -35.54 4.84 31.84
C ASP A 355 -35.71 3.42 31.26
N THR A 356 -34.59 2.82 30.92
CA THR A 356 -33.95 1.84 31.79
C THR A 356 -32.60 1.36 31.19
N ASP A 357 -31.56 1.66 31.91
CA ASP A 357 -30.33 0.84 32.00
C ASP A 357 -30.68 -0.39 32.90
N PRO A 358 -30.08 -1.59 32.76
CA PRO A 358 -28.85 -1.84 33.48
C PRO A 358 -27.86 -2.88 32.89
N ASP A 359 -26.57 -2.59 33.16
CA ASP A 359 -25.58 -3.52 33.73
C ASP A 359 -25.14 -4.78 33.00
N SER A 360 -23.85 -4.83 32.65
CA SER A 360 -22.89 -5.81 33.15
C SER A 360 -21.64 -5.90 32.26
N ALA A 361 -20.54 -5.39 32.74
CA ALA A 361 -19.21 -5.91 32.47
C ALA A 361 -19.01 -7.22 33.30
N PRO A 362 -17.86 -7.94 33.32
CA PRO A 362 -16.62 -7.83 32.53
C PRO A 362 -16.11 -9.19 32.03
N PHE A 363 -15.15 -9.20 31.12
CA PHE A 363 -13.87 -9.94 31.24
C PHE A 363 -12.94 -9.51 30.09
#